data_1dbbc95651379c5aaf6baddbf88efc0e
#
_entry.id   1dbbc95651379c5aaf6baddbf88efc0e
#
_cell.length_a   1.000
_cell.length_b   1.000
_cell.length_c   1.000
_cell.angle_alpha   90.00
_cell.angle_beta   90.00
_cell.angle_gamma   90.00
#
_symmetry.space_group_name_H-M   'P 1'
#
loop_
_entity.id
_entity.type
_entity.pdbx_description
1 polymer ?
#
loop_
_entity_poly.entity_id
_entity_poly.type
_entity_poly.pdbx_seq_one_letter_code
_entity_poly.pdbx_strand_id
1 'polypeptide(L)'
;MLDTELIPAAEPDSEWLMVVLHGLGDSMEGYRWLPGALRIPALNTLLVNAPDDYYGGFSWYDIYNNTAPGVERSRDLLFDLLDQQRADGFASEQTFLFGFSQGCLMTLEVGLRYPYKFAGLIG
;
A
#
# COMPACT_ATOMS: atom_id res chain seq x y z
N MET A 1 4.70 -4.67 12.45
CA MET A 1 4.55 -5.25 11.09
C MET A 1 3.12 -5.02 10.61
N LEU A 2 2.97 -4.66 9.35
CA LEU A 2 1.65 -4.42 8.76
C LEU A 2 1.01 -5.74 8.31
N ASP A 3 -0.30 -5.88 8.51
CA ASP A 3 -1.06 -7.00 7.97
C ASP A 3 -1.29 -6.80 6.48
N THR A 4 -1.09 -7.85 5.69
CA THR A 4 -1.21 -7.78 4.24
C THR A 4 -1.94 -9.00 3.69
N GLU A 5 -2.45 -8.84 2.46
CA GLU A 5 -3.01 -9.95 1.68
C GLU A 5 -2.54 -9.79 0.24
N LEU A 6 -1.85 -10.81 -0.28
CA LEU A 6 -1.43 -10.81 -1.69
C LEU A 6 -2.48 -11.52 -2.55
N ILE A 7 -2.98 -10.82 -3.56
CA ILE A 7 -3.83 -11.40 -4.59
C ILE A 7 -2.95 -11.57 -5.83
N PRO A 8 -2.60 -12.83 -6.19
CA PRO A 8 -1.67 -13.08 -7.28
C PRO A 8 -2.23 -12.64 -8.63
N ALA A 9 -1.32 -12.27 -9.54
CA ALA A 9 -1.65 -12.00 -10.93
C ALA A 9 -2.19 -13.28 -11.61
N ALA A 10 -3.03 -13.10 -12.63
CA ALA A 10 -3.45 -14.22 -13.48
C ALA A 10 -2.26 -14.82 -14.24
N GLU A 11 -1.27 -14.00 -14.59
CA GLU A 11 -0.01 -14.46 -15.16
C GLU A 11 0.94 -14.88 -14.04
N PRO A 12 1.26 -16.18 -13.89
CA PRO A 12 1.93 -16.69 -12.69
C PRO A 12 3.37 -16.22 -12.49
N ASP A 13 4.06 -15.82 -13.54
CA ASP A 13 5.46 -15.38 -13.44
C ASP A 13 5.61 -13.85 -13.44
N SER A 14 4.50 -13.13 -13.32
CA SER A 14 4.55 -11.66 -13.35
C SER A 14 5.24 -11.10 -12.12
N GLU A 15 6.09 -10.09 -12.34
CA GLU A 15 6.77 -9.32 -11.30
C GLU A 15 6.17 -7.93 -11.10
N TRP A 16 5.06 -7.61 -11.78
CA TRP A 16 4.34 -6.35 -11.58
C TRP A 16 3.51 -6.41 -10.29
N LEU A 17 3.58 -5.35 -9.51
CA LEU A 17 2.92 -5.26 -8.21
C LEU A 17 2.21 -3.92 -8.06
N MET A 18 1.02 -3.95 -7.46
CA MET A 18 0.36 -2.74 -6.96
C MET A 18 0.11 -2.91 -5.47
N VAL A 19 0.62 -1.98 -4.66
CA VAL A 19 0.39 -1.92 -3.22
C VAL A 19 -0.77 -0.97 -2.96
N VAL A 20 -1.81 -1.43 -2.26
CA VAL A 20 -3.06 -0.69 -2.05
C VAL A 20 -3.16 -0.24 -0.60
N LEU A 21 -3.27 1.08 -0.41
CA LEU A 21 -3.39 1.74 0.89
C LEU A 21 -4.79 2.33 1.03
N HIS A 22 -5.59 1.77 1.93
CA HIS A 22 -6.99 2.18 2.15
C HIS A 22 -7.08 3.54 2.84
N GLY A 23 -8.30 4.10 2.88
CA GLY A 23 -8.59 5.34 3.59
C GLY A 23 -8.88 5.14 5.07
N LEU A 24 -9.09 6.25 5.78
CA LEU A 24 -9.41 6.26 7.21
C LEU A 24 -10.68 5.46 7.50
N GLY A 25 -10.60 4.55 8.46
CA GLY A 25 -11.73 3.75 8.90
C GLY A 25 -12.06 2.55 8.02
N ASP A 26 -11.34 2.37 6.92
CA ASP A 26 -11.50 1.24 6.01
C ASP A 26 -10.50 0.12 6.37
N SER A 27 -10.37 -0.87 5.53
CA SER A 27 -9.48 -2.00 5.70
C SER A 27 -9.06 -2.57 4.35
N MET A 28 -8.07 -3.47 4.37
CA MET A 28 -7.62 -4.16 3.16
C MET A 28 -8.75 -4.98 2.52
N GLU A 29 -9.66 -5.55 3.31
CA GLU A 29 -10.80 -6.32 2.78
C GLU A 29 -11.69 -5.47 1.88
N GLY A 30 -11.77 -4.17 2.13
CA GLY A 30 -12.56 -3.24 1.32
C GLY A 30 -12.07 -3.10 -0.11
N TYR A 31 -10.89 -3.61 -0.43
CA TYR A 31 -10.28 -3.51 -1.77
C TYR A 31 -10.10 -4.87 -2.47
N ARG A 32 -10.63 -5.95 -1.92
CA ARG A 32 -10.55 -7.27 -2.59
C ARG A 32 -11.20 -7.30 -3.96
N TRP A 33 -12.14 -6.40 -4.21
CA TRP A 33 -12.82 -6.27 -5.51
C TRP A 33 -11.93 -5.64 -6.59
N LEU A 34 -10.89 -4.89 -6.20
CA LEU A 34 -10.14 -4.02 -7.10
C LEU A 34 -9.43 -4.76 -8.22
N PRO A 35 -8.70 -5.87 -7.97
CA PRO A 35 -8.04 -6.60 -9.06
C PRO A 35 -9.00 -7.06 -10.14
N GLY A 36 -10.16 -7.57 -9.75
CA GLY A 36 -11.19 -8.00 -10.70
C GLY A 36 -11.76 -6.87 -11.53
N ALA A 37 -11.88 -5.68 -10.95
CA ALA A 37 -12.37 -4.49 -11.65
C ALA A 37 -11.35 -3.95 -12.64
N LEU A 38 -10.06 -3.99 -12.29
CA LEU A 38 -8.98 -3.49 -13.14
C LEU A 38 -8.71 -4.39 -14.35
N ARG A 39 -8.86 -5.71 -14.19
CA ARG A 39 -8.66 -6.71 -15.25
C ARG A 39 -7.29 -6.59 -15.93
N ILE A 40 -6.24 -6.50 -15.13
CA ILE A 40 -4.86 -6.46 -15.62
C ILE A 40 -4.20 -7.81 -15.28
N PRO A 41 -4.08 -8.74 -16.23
CA PRO A 41 -3.61 -10.11 -15.95
C PRO A 41 -2.20 -10.18 -15.34
N ALA A 42 -1.35 -9.20 -15.65
CA ALA A 42 0.03 -9.16 -15.17
C ALA A 42 0.16 -8.58 -13.76
N LEU A 43 -0.91 -8.03 -13.17
CA LEU A 43 -0.81 -7.27 -11.93
C LEU A 43 -1.04 -8.15 -10.70
N ASN A 44 -0.01 -8.29 -9.85
CA ASN A 44 -0.16 -8.77 -8.48
C ASN A 44 -0.62 -7.60 -7.61
N THR A 45 -1.52 -7.84 -6.67
CA THR A 45 -2.07 -6.80 -5.81
C THR A 45 -1.80 -7.14 -4.35
N LEU A 46 -1.09 -6.26 -3.65
CA LEU A 46 -0.83 -6.39 -2.21
C LEU A 46 -1.73 -5.42 -1.46
N LEU A 47 -2.72 -5.96 -0.76
CA LEU A 47 -3.61 -5.18 0.08
C LEU A 47 -2.99 -5.04 1.46
N VAL A 48 -3.05 -3.84 2.03
CA VAL A 48 -2.35 -3.53 3.29
C VAL A 48 -3.33 -2.89 4.27
N ASN A 49 -3.36 -3.38 5.51
CA ASN A 49 -4.05 -2.72 6.62
C ASN A 49 -3.13 -1.69 7.27
N ALA A 50 -3.68 -0.51 7.55
CA ALA A 50 -3.00 0.49 8.36
C ALA A 50 -2.75 -0.03 9.79
N PRO A 51 -1.79 0.55 10.52
CA PRO A 51 -1.33 -0.03 11.79
C PRO A 51 -2.25 0.20 12.98
N ASP A 52 -3.10 1.22 12.97
CA ASP A 52 -3.88 1.61 14.15
C ASP A 52 -5.36 1.29 13.97
N ASP A 53 -6.02 0.85 15.03
CA ASP A 53 -7.47 0.63 15.04
C ASP A 53 -8.22 1.96 14.95
N TYR A 54 -9.35 1.96 14.23
CA TYR A 54 -10.21 3.13 14.10
C TYR A 54 -11.67 2.70 13.84
N TYR A 55 -12.52 2.68 14.87
CA TYR A 55 -13.96 2.42 14.78
C TYR A 55 -14.33 1.25 13.85
N GLY A 56 -13.72 0.08 14.09
CA GLY A 56 -13.98 -1.13 13.31
C GLY A 56 -13.14 -1.28 12.05
N GLY A 57 -12.37 -0.25 11.69
CA GLY A 57 -11.39 -0.27 10.60
C GLY A 57 -10.03 0.14 11.12
N PHE A 58 -9.23 0.80 10.25
CA PHE A 58 -7.83 1.14 10.56
C PHE A 58 -7.49 2.56 10.13
N SER A 59 -6.40 3.09 10.71
CA SER A 59 -5.90 4.43 10.47
C SER A 59 -4.38 4.42 10.25
N TRP A 60 -3.92 5.22 9.29
CA TRP A 60 -2.49 5.42 9.07
C TRP A 60 -1.90 6.44 10.03
N TYR A 61 -2.68 7.44 10.42
CA TYR A 61 -2.25 8.50 11.34
C TYR A 61 -3.47 9.17 11.97
N ASP A 62 -3.26 9.82 13.13
CA ASP A 62 -4.30 10.57 13.81
C ASP A 62 -4.53 11.89 13.08
N ILE A 63 -5.76 12.12 12.59
CA ILE A 63 -6.10 13.33 11.84
C ILE A 63 -6.43 14.52 12.75
N TYR A 64 -6.62 14.28 14.05
CA TYR A 64 -7.05 15.32 14.99
C TYR A 64 -5.92 15.89 15.81
N ASN A 65 -4.95 15.06 16.20
CA ASN A 65 -3.89 15.45 17.13
C ASN A 65 -2.55 14.94 16.63
N ASN A 66 -1.59 15.85 16.43
CA ASN A 66 -0.20 15.51 16.23
C ASN A 66 -0.01 14.49 15.11
N THR A 67 -0.46 14.84 13.93
CA THR A 67 -0.49 13.97 12.73
C THR A 67 0.89 13.47 12.30
N ALA A 68 1.92 14.34 12.40
CA ALA A 68 3.25 14.04 11.86
C ALA A 68 3.91 12.77 12.41
N PRO A 69 3.91 12.48 13.72
CA PRO A 69 4.51 11.23 14.23
C PRO A 69 3.85 9.98 13.68
N GLY A 70 2.52 10.00 13.48
CA GLY A 70 1.80 8.88 12.90
C GLY A 70 2.18 8.65 11.44
N VAL A 71 2.29 9.73 10.66
CA VAL A 71 2.73 9.66 9.26
C VAL A 71 4.14 9.08 9.17
N GLU A 72 5.05 9.55 10.00
CA GLU A 72 6.44 9.05 10.01
C GLU A 72 6.52 7.57 10.38
N ARG A 73 5.76 7.15 11.39
CA ARG A 73 5.72 5.75 11.81
C ARG A 73 5.15 4.86 10.70
N SER A 74 4.04 5.23 10.12
CA SER A 74 3.42 4.47 9.03
C SER A 74 4.31 4.43 7.79
N ARG A 75 4.99 5.56 7.48
CA ARG A 75 5.98 5.59 6.40
C ARG A 75 7.09 4.57 6.64
N ASP A 76 7.64 4.51 7.86
CA ASP A 76 8.73 3.58 8.17
C ASP A 76 8.26 2.13 8.08
N LEU A 77 7.03 1.83 8.52
CA LEU A 77 6.44 0.50 8.37
C LEU A 77 6.25 0.13 6.89
N LEU A 78 5.84 1.09 6.07
CA LEU A 78 5.68 0.87 4.62
C LEU A 78 7.03 0.71 3.93
N PHE A 79 8.06 1.43 4.36
CA PHE A 79 9.41 1.24 3.84
C PHE A 79 9.89 -0.18 4.10
N ASP A 80 9.68 -0.70 5.32
CA ASP A 80 10.04 -2.08 5.66
C ASP A 80 9.27 -3.08 4.82
N LEU A 81 7.97 -2.83 4.60
CA LEU A 81 7.14 -3.68 3.75
C LEU A 81 7.66 -3.71 2.30
N LEU A 82 8.00 -2.55 1.75
CA LEU A 82 8.52 -2.43 0.38
C LEU A 82 9.88 -3.10 0.25
N ASP A 83 10.74 -2.97 1.25
CA ASP A 83 12.03 -3.68 1.28
C ASP A 83 11.81 -5.18 1.26
N GLN A 84 10.81 -5.69 1.98
CA GLN A 84 10.45 -7.10 1.97
C GLN A 84 9.93 -7.54 0.60
N GLN A 85 9.10 -6.71 -0.05
CA GLN A 85 8.60 -7.04 -1.40
C GLN A 85 9.73 -7.09 -2.41
N ARG A 86 10.72 -6.20 -2.31
CA ARG A 86 11.90 -6.24 -3.17
C ARG A 86 12.71 -7.53 -2.93
N ALA A 87 12.87 -7.94 -1.69
CA ALA A 87 13.53 -9.20 -1.34
C ALA A 87 12.77 -10.41 -1.90
N ASP A 88 11.44 -10.31 -2.01
CA ASP A 88 10.59 -11.38 -2.54
C ASP A 88 10.49 -11.38 -4.08
N GLY A 89 11.17 -10.46 -4.75
CA GLY A 89 11.25 -10.43 -6.20
C GLY A 89 10.40 -9.35 -6.88
N PHE A 90 9.75 -8.46 -6.11
CA PHE A 90 8.99 -7.35 -6.66
C PHE A 90 9.81 -6.06 -6.63
N ALA A 91 10.50 -5.77 -7.72
CA ALA A 91 11.31 -4.55 -7.83
C ALA A 91 10.44 -3.30 -7.75
N SER A 92 10.95 -2.23 -7.12
CA SER A 92 10.20 -0.98 -6.98
C SER A 92 9.88 -0.34 -8.34
N GLU A 93 10.75 -0.49 -9.34
CA GLU A 93 10.53 0.02 -10.70
C GLU A 93 9.32 -0.61 -11.39
N GLN A 94 8.85 -1.76 -10.89
CA GLN A 94 7.66 -2.46 -11.37
C GLN A 94 6.53 -2.47 -10.34
N THR A 95 6.61 -1.60 -9.35
CA THR A 95 5.62 -1.47 -8.28
C THR A 95 4.88 -0.15 -8.38
N PHE A 96 3.54 -0.22 -8.36
CA PHE A 96 2.66 0.94 -8.23
C PHE A 96 2.23 1.07 -6.77
N LEU A 97 2.17 2.30 -6.28
CA LEU A 97 1.48 2.60 -5.04
C LEU A 97 0.12 3.23 -5.37
N PHE A 98 -0.92 2.69 -4.78
CA PHE A 98 -2.29 3.18 -4.91
C PHE A 98 -2.81 3.54 -3.52
N GLY A 99 -3.39 4.74 -3.37
CA GLY A 99 -3.95 5.15 -2.10
C GLY A 99 -5.21 5.98 -2.27
N PHE A 100 -6.16 5.81 -1.36
CA PHE A 100 -7.40 6.58 -1.30
C PHE A 100 -7.43 7.38 0.00
N SER A 101 -7.73 8.69 -0.08
CA SER A 101 -7.88 9.57 1.08
C SER A 101 -6.61 9.58 1.94
N GLN A 102 -6.67 9.08 3.18
CA GLN A 102 -5.50 8.96 4.06
C GLN A 102 -4.39 8.10 3.41
N GLY A 103 -4.78 7.03 2.71
CA GLY A 103 -3.85 6.22 1.94
C GLY A 103 -3.18 6.97 0.79
N CYS A 104 -3.87 7.96 0.20
CA CYS A 104 -3.28 8.82 -0.83
C CYS A 104 -2.13 9.66 -0.25
N LEU A 105 -2.31 10.24 0.93
CA LEU A 105 -1.23 10.98 1.60
C LEU A 105 -0.04 10.06 1.85
N MET A 106 -0.28 8.85 2.34
CA MET A 106 0.80 7.88 2.57
C MET A 106 1.49 7.46 1.27
N THR A 107 0.75 7.32 0.18
CA THR A 107 1.32 7.03 -1.15
C THR A 107 2.29 8.12 -1.57
N LEU A 108 1.93 9.39 -1.39
CA LEU A 108 2.81 10.51 -1.73
C LEU A 108 4.01 10.60 -0.78
N GLU A 109 3.77 10.43 0.52
CA GLU A 109 4.83 10.47 1.53
C GLU A 109 5.89 9.40 1.27
N VAL A 110 5.45 8.18 1.01
CA VAL A 110 6.34 7.06 0.71
C VAL A 110 6.98 7.22 -0.67
N GLY A 111 6.18 7.53 -1.68
CA GLY A 111 6.64 7.61 -3.06
C GLY A 111 7.69 8.67 -3.29
N LEU A 112 7.60 9.80 -2.56
CA LEU A 112 8.55 10.89 -2.68
C LEU A 112 9.81 10.71 -1.84
N ARG A 113 9.80 9.82 -0.84
CA ARG A 113 10.90 9.66 0.12
C ARG A 113 11.60 8.31 0.04
N TYR A 114 10.96 7.28 -0.50
CA TYR A 114 11.59 5.97 -0.64
C TYR A 114 12.78 6.08 -1.58
N PRO A 115 13.95 5.46 -1.25
CA PRO A 115 15.18 5.67 -2.03
C PRO A 115 15.17 5.05 -3.42
N TYR A 116 14.18 4.20 -3.73
CA TYR A 116 14.05 3.54 -5.03
C TYR A 116 12.83 4.05 -5.78
N LYS A 117 12.95 4.14 -7.10
CA LYS A 117 11.91 4.68 -7.96
C LYS A 117 10.76 3.68 -8.16
N PHE A 118 9.53 4.17 -8.11
CA PHE A 118 8.34 3.38 -8.39
C PHE A 118 7.93 3.47 -9.85
N ALA A 119 7.12 2.48 -10.30
CA ALA A 119 6.50 2.51 -11.63
C ALA A 119 5.49 3.66 -11.74
N GLY A 120 4.75 3.93 -10.65
CA GLY A 120 3.80 5.03 -10.60
C GLY A 120 3.15 5.16 -9.23
N LEU A 121 2.58 6.35 -9.01
CA LEU A 121 1.82 6.68 -7.80
C LEU A 121 0.41 7.05 -8.24
N ILE A 122 -0.60 6.45 -7.59
CA ILE A 122 -2.02 6.64 -7.92
C ILE A 122 -2.74 7.09 -6.65
N GLY A 123 -3.24 8.28 -6.68
CA GLY A 123 -3.94 8.85 -5.53
C GLY A 123 -5.32 9.36 -5.83
#